data_fc71a1a63e807b8f408ccf8031e21a5e
#
_entry.id   fc71a1a63e807b8f408ccf8031e21a5e
#
_cell.length_a   1.000
_cell.length_b   1.000
_cell.length_c   1.000
_cell.angle_alpha   90.00
_cell.angle_beta   90.00
_cell.angle_gamma   90.00
#
_symmetry.space_group_name_H-M   'P 1'
#
loop_
_entity.id
_entity.type
_entity.pdbx_description
1 polymer ?
#
loop_
_entity_poly.entity_id
_entity_poly.type
_entity_poly.pdbx_seq_one_letter_code
_entity_poly.pdbx_strand_id
1 'polypeptide(L)' 'MPTILRAGPYRFFFYSADRGEAPHVHVEREAKRAKFWLVPVRLHESRGFNRAEINRLRGLVERNESRLLEAWHEFFGE' A
#
# COMPACT_ATOMS: atom_id res chain seq x y z
N MET A 1 -7.11 12.07 -2.55
CA MET A 1 -6.60 10.83 -1.97
C MET A 1 -5.63 11.17 -0.86
N PRO A 2 -5.98 10.85 0.38
CA PRO A 2 -5.08 11.16 1.48
C PRO A 2 -3.85 10.24 1.48
N THR A 3 -2.72 10.83 1.80
CA THR A 3 -1.50 10.05 2.04
C THR A 3 -1.64 9.42 3.42
N ILE A 4 -1.50 8.10 3.48
CA ILE A 4 -1.62 7.36 4.75
C ILE A 4 -0.28 7.29 5.46
N LEU A 5 0.78 7.11 4.69
CA LEU A 5 2.11 6.93 5.24
C LEU A 5 3.15 7.34 4.21
N ARG A 6 4.25 7.93 4.68
CA ARG A 6 5.42 8.18 3.84
C ARG A 6 6.61 7.45 4.45
N ALA A 7 7.34 6.75 3.61
CA ALA A 7 8.53 6.03 4.05
C ALA A 7 9.60 6.23 2.97
N GLY A 8 10.63 7.03 3.28
CA GLY A 8 11.64 7.39 2.30
C GLY A 8 11.01 8.06 1.10
N PRO A 9 11.30 7.61 -0.12
CA PRO A 9 10.74 8.21 -1.33
C PRO A 9 9.34 7.68 -1.67
N TYR A 10 8.78 6.80 -0.84
CA TYR A 10 7.51 6.14 -1.15
C TYR A 10 6.34 6.78 -0.43
N ARG A 11 5.22 6.87 -1.16
CA ARG A 11 3.96 7.37 -0.64
C ARG A 11 2.94 6.24 -0.65
N PHE A 12 2.29 5.99 0.49
CA PHE A 12 1.29 4.94 0.65
C PHE A 12 -0.08 5.59 0.76
N PHE A 13 -1.05 5.10 0.01
CA PHE A 13 -2.37 5.74 -0.04
C PHE A 13 -3.47 4.75 -0.44
N PHE A 14 -4.72 5.17 -0.22
CA PHE A 14 -5.91 4.44 -0.66
C PHE A 14 -6.68 5.31 -1.64
N TYR A 15 -7.42 4.69 -2.54
CA TYR A 15 -8.43 5.39 -3.35
C TYR A 15 -9.78 5.19 -2.68
N SER A 16 -10.66 6.19 -2.74
CA SER A 16 -12.01 6.05 -2.19
C SER A 16 -12.80 4.94 -2.91
N ALA A 17 -12.46 4.69 -4.17
CA ALA A 17 -13.09 3.62 -4.95
C ALA A 17 -12.67 2.23 -4.50
N ASP A 18 -11.71 2.10 -3.59
CA ASP A 18 -11.24 0.80 -3.09
C ASP A 18 -12.23 0.14 -2.14
N ARG A 19 -13.26 0.86 -1.72
CA ARG A 19 -14.30 0.28 -0.86
C ARG A 19 -14.93 -0.92 -1.56
N GLY A 20 -15.14 -1.99 -0.82
CA GLY A 20 -15.72 -3.20 -1.37
C GLY A 20 -14.70 -4.25 -1.76
N GLU A 21 -13.41 -3.88 -1.77
CA GLU A 21 -12.33 -4.84 -1.98
C GLU A 21 -11.71 -5.22 -0.64
N ALA A 22 -10.95 -6.31 -0.63
CA ALA A 22 -10.19 -6.69 0.55
C ALA A 22 -9.16 -5.58 0.86
N PRO A 23 -8.77 -5.43 2.13
CA PRO A 23 -7.79 -4.39 2.50
C PRO A 23 -6.52 -4.47 1.66
N HIS A 24 -6.10 -3.31 1.15
CA HIS A 24 -4.89 -3.22 0.35
C HIS A 24 -4.35 -1.79 0.42
N VAL A 25 -3.14 -1.58 -0.10
CA VAL A 25 -2.52 -0.27 -0.12
C VAL A 25 -1.84 -0.05 -1.46
N HIS A 26 -1.90 1.18 -1.92
CA HIS A 26 -1.19 1.61 -3.12
C HIS A 26 0.09 2.32 -2.69
N VAL A 27 1.17 2.09 -3.44
CA VAL A 27 2.47 2.70 -3.17
C VAL A 27 2.93 3.38 -4.46
N GLU A 28 3.41 4.60 -4.34
CA GLU A 28 3.97 5.27 -5.50
C GLU A 28 5.30 5.91 -5.20
N ARG A 29 6.12 6.01 -6.22
CA ARG A 29 7.35 6.78 -6.25
C ARG A 29 7.50 7.30 -7.66
N GLU A 30 7.36 8.64 -7.81
CA GLU A 30 7.36 9.26 -9.13
C GLU A 30 6.30 8.60 -10.02
N ALA A 31 6.67 8.06 -11.18
CA ALA A 31 5.71 7.41 -12.08
C ALA A 31 5.50 5.93 -11.81
N LYS A 32 6.21 5.38 -10.81
CA LYS A 32 6.13 3.95 -10.48
C LYS A 32 5.03 3.70 -9.48
N ARG A 33 4.33 2.57 -9.61
CA ARG A 33 3.20 2.23 -8.73
C ARG A 33 3.15 0.75 -8.43
N ALA A 34 2.61 0.43 -7.25
CA ALA A 34 2.38 -0.96 -6.85
C ALA A 34 1.14 -1.02 -5.97
N LYS A 35 0.53 -2.20 -5.93
CA LYS A 35 -0.63 -2.48 -5.08
C LYS A 35 -0.34 -3.74 -4.30
N PHE A 36 -0.45 -3.67 -2.97
CA PHE A 36 -0.24 -4.81 -2.08
C PHE A 36 -1.50 -5.11 -1.30
N TRP A 37 -1.88 -6.40 -1.24
CA TRP A 37 -2.88 -6.86 -0.29
C TRP A 37 -2.29 -6.79 1.10
N LEU A 38 -3.11 -6.56 2.10
CA LEU A 38 -2.64 -6.42 3.49
C LEU A 38 -2.83 -7.69 4.33
N VAL A 39 -3.75 -8.56 3.97
CA VAL A 39 -4.06 -9.76 4.78
C VAL A 39 -4.19 -10.97 3.87
N PRO A 40 -3.15 -11.77 3.69
CA PRO A 40 -1.76 -11.51 4.09
C PRO A 40 -1.11 -10.49 3.17
N VAL A 41 0.03 -9.97 3.57
CA VAL A 41 0.77 -9.04 2.72
C VAL A 41 1.25 -9.76 1.48
N ARG A 42 0.82 -9.26 0.31
CA ARG A 42 1.13 -9.90 -0.95
C ARG A 42 1.02 -8.91 -2.10
N LEU A 43 1.99 -8.94 -2.99
CA LEU A 43 1.95 -8.08 -4.17
C LEU A 43 0.79 -8.48 -5.08
N HIS A 44 -0.02 -7.49 -5.48
CA HIS A 44 -1.08 -7.71 -6.45
C HIS A 44 -0.59 -7.33 -7.85
N GLU A 45 -0.03 -6.13 -7.98
CA GLU A 45 0.51 -5.69 -9.26
C GLU A 45 1.52 -4.57 -9.04
N SER A 46 2.38 -4.35 -10.02
CA SER A 46 3.31 -3.23 -9.98
C SER A 46 3.63 -2.75 -11.38
N ARG A 47 4.02 -1.49 -11.48
CA ARG A 47 4.44 -0.87 -12.73
C ARG A 47 5.70 -0.04 -12.46
N GLY A 48 6.79 -0.39 -13.14
CA GLY A 48 8.02 0.37 -13.09
C GLY A 48 9.01 -0.01 -12.00
N PHE A 49 8.55 -0.66 -10.93
CA PHE A 49 9.46 -1.09 -9.87
C PHE A 49 10.20 -2.36 -10.29
N ASN A 50 11.51 -2.41 -10.04
CA ASN A 50 12.26 -3.64 -10.26
C ASN A 50 12.11 -4.57 -9.06
N ARG A 51 12.66 -5.78 -9.17
CA ARG A 51 12.51 -6.80 -8.12
C ARG A 51 13.06 -6.33 -6.78
N ALA A 52 14.21 -5.65 -6.78
CA ALA A 52 14.82 -5.19 -5.53
C ALA A 52 13.92 -4.18 -4.82
N GLU A 53 13.31 -3.27 -5.57
CA GLU A 53 12.39 -2.31 -4.99
C GLU A 53 11.11 -2.97 -4.49
N ILE A 54 10.59 -3.95 -5.25
CA ILE A 54 9.40 -4.69 -4.83
C ILE A 54 9.65 -5.39 -3.50
N ASN A 55 10.83 -6.02 -3.35
CA ASN A 55 11.18 -6.68 -2.09
C ASN A 55 11.27 -5.69 -0.93
N ARG A 56 11.83 -4.51 -1.20
CA ARG A 56 11.90 -3.44 -0.20
C ARG A 56 10.51 -2.96 0.20
N LEU A 57 9.63 -2.76 -0.78
CA LEU A 57 8.26 -2.32 -0.53
C LEU A 57 7.49 -3.37 0.27
N ARG A 58 7.65 -4.65 -0.07
CA ARG A 58 7.00 -5.72 0.69
C ARG A 58 7.41 -5.65 2.15
N GLY A 59 8.69 -5.47 2.42
CA GLY A 59 9.18 -5.36 3.79
C GLY A 59 8.58 -4.15 4.52
N LEU A 60 8.45 -3.03 3.82
CA LEU A 60 7.84 -1.84 4.40
C LEU A 60 6.37 -2.06 4.71
N VAL A 61 5.64 -2.71 3.80
CA VAL A 61 4.22 -3.01 4.03
C VAL A 61 4.07 -3.97 5.20
N GLU A 62 4.92 -5.01 5.26
CA GLU A 62 4.86 -5.97 6.37
C GLU A 62 5.13 -5.32 7.72
N ARG A 63 6.12 -4.44 7.77
CA ARG A 63 6.46 -3.75 9.03
C ARG A 63 5.38 -2.77 9.47
N ASN A 64 4.57 -2.29 8.54
CA ASN A 64 3.52 -1.32 8.83
C ASN A 64 2.12 -1.91 8.68
N GLU A 65 2.01 -3.23 8.61
CA GLU A 65 0.74 -3.91 8.34
C GLU A 65 -0.38 -3.47 9.29
N SER A 66 -0.13 -3.52 10.59
CA SER A 66 -1.15 -3.15 11.59
C SER A 66 -1.60 -1.70 11.42
N ARG A 67 -0.64 -0.82 11.19
CA ARG A 67 -0.90 0.59 11.01
C ARG A 67 -1.71 0.85 9.74
N LEU A 68 -1.38 0.14 8.67
CA LEU A 68 -2.09 0.28 7.40
C LEU A 68 -3.50 -0.28 7.49
N LEU A 69 -3.67 -1.40 8.19
CA LEU A 69 -5.00 -1.99 8.40
C LEU A 69 -5.88 -1.07 9.24
N GLU A 70 -5.31 -0.50 10.29
CA GLU A 70 -6.02 0.45 11.14
C GLU A 70 -6.49 1.65 10.32
N ALA A 71 -5.60 2.17 9.48
CA ALA A 71 -5.93 3.29 8.60
C ALA A 71 -7.01 2.91 7.59
N TRP A 72 -6.97 1.68 7.08
CA TRP A 72 -7.98 1.17 6.16
C TRP A 72 -9.36 1.18 6.81
N HIS A 73 -9.45 0.62 8.02
CA HIS A 73 -10.72 0.55 8.74
C HIS A 73 -11.24 1.94 9.07
N GLU A 74 -10.37 2.85 9.45
CA GLU A 74 -10.72 4.24 9.73
C GLU A 74 -11.23 4.95 8.49
N PHE A 75 -10.51 4.77 7.38
CA PHE A 75 -10.82 5.47 6.14
C PHE A 75 -12.15 5.01 5.55
N PHE A 76 -12.46 3.73 5.63
CA PHE A 76 -13.68 3.16 5.05
C PHE A 76 -14.78 2.93 6.07
N GLY A 77 -14.55 3.20 7.34
CA GLY A 77 -15.55 3.07 8.39
C GLY A 77 -15.94 1.64 8.72
N GLU A 78 -15.00 0.73 8.55
CA GLU A 78 -15.28 -0.70 8.81
C GLU A 78 -14.53 -1.21 10.02
#